data_d1618f4b45ddca168a87613e65dfba4e
#
_entry.id   d1618f4b45ddca168a87613e65dfba4e
#
_cell.length_a   1.000
_cell.length_b   1.000
_cell.length_c   1.000
_cell.angle_alpha   90.00
_cell.angle_beta   90.00
_cell.angle_gamma   90.00
#
_symmetry.space_group_name_H-M   'P 1'
#
loop_
_entity.id
_entity.type
_entity.pdbx_description
1 polymer ?
#
loop_
_entity_poly.entity_id
_entity_poly.type
_entity_poly.pdbx_seq_one_letter_code
_entity_poly.pdbx_strand_id
1 'polypeptide(L)'
;MSTNQQNSRIFGLDLMRATALMLVMSSHTLWIYPPNDSVFTYFFRLVGFLGVEMFFVLSGFLIGTIFYKLYIQDDFTFKEVLYFLKRRWFRTLPNYYLYLILNVIVAIIIGYSYADIWKYLFFIQNFASQMPAIYPEAWSLSVEEYTYLILPFSVYLVTVFIKPKNKKYTFLTIIISLILVFILTKWFYNITTTNISLNQWNVSLKNVVIYRIDAILYGVVISWLMINCKEFMIKHKNYFVFYALFLLFIVNIVLGYFGVSIEKNPTFWNVFYLPISSITMSFFLPFLSQWKSTKLRFKRV
;
A
#
# COMPACT_ATOMS: atom_id res chain seq x y z
N MET A 1 10.50 -12.90 35.71
CA MET A 1 11.42 -13.33 34.65
C MET A 1 11.01 -12.65 33.37
N SER A 2 11.72 -11.59 33.00
CA SER A 2 11.46 -10.82 31.79
C SER A 2 12.08 -11.57 30.60
N THR A 3 11.27 -12.28 29.83
CA THR A 3 11.71 -12.85 28.56
C THR A 3 11.92 -11.71 27.58
N ASN A 4 13.16 -11.29 27.38
CA ASN A 4 13.63 -10.50 26.27
C ASN A 4 13.33 -11.25 24.95
N GLN A 5 12.09 -11.19 24.45
CA GLN A 5 11.83 -11.44 23.05
C GLN A 5 12.39 -10.25 22.27
N GLN A 6 13.69 -10.28 22.00
CA GLN A 6 14.28 -9.50 20.93
C GLN A 6 13.46 -9.83 19.69
N ASN A 7 12.65 -8.87 19.23
CA ASN A 7 11.99 -8.92 17.92
C ASN A 7 13.09 -9.05 16.87
N SER A 8 13.44 -10.29 16.53
CA SER A 8 14.46 -10.56 15.51
C SER A 8 13.96 -9.96 14.19
N ARG A 9 14.67 -8.96 13.70
CA ARG A 9 14.39 -8.36 12.39
C ARG A 9 14.37 -9.47 11.34
N ILE A 10 13.37 -9.42 10.46
CA ILE A 10 13.24 -10.37 9.34
C ILE A 10 13.94 -9.72 8.15
N PHE A 11 15.13 -10.23 7.82
CA PHE A 11 15.96 -9.64 6.77
C PHE A 11 15.22 -9.47 5.44
N GLY A 12 14.44 -10.47 5.00
CA GLY A 12 13.70 -10.38 3.73
C GLY A 12 12.67 -9.25 3.68
N LEU A 13 12.02 -8.93 4.81
CA LEU A 13 11.10 -7.78 4.86
C LEU A 13 11.84 -6.44 4.87
N ASP A 14 13.01 -6.37 5.52
CA ASP A 14 13.87 -5.17 5.47
C ASP A 14 14.46 -4.99 4.07
N LEU A 15 14.85 -6.08 3.37
CA LEU A 15 15.26 -6.05 1.97
C LEU A 15 14.14 -5.53 1.06
N MET A 16 12.91 -6.04 1.22
CA MET A 16 11.75 -5.56 0.45
C MET A 16 11.54 -4.05 0.64
N ARG A 17 11.64 -3.57 1.88
CA ARG A 17 11.53 -2.14 2.18
C ARG A 17 12.62 -1.31 1.53
N ALA A 18 13.88 -1.76 1.61
CA ALA A 18 15.01 -1.08 1.00
C ALA A 18 14.88 -1.05 -0.53
N THR A 19 14.49 -2.17 -1.14
CA THR A 19 14.24 -2.23 -2.59
C THR A 19 13.12 -1.27 -2.99
N ALA A 20 11.99 -1.29 -2.29
CA ALA A 20 10.88 -0.38 -2.55
C ALA A 20 11.31 1.10 -2.48
N LEU A 21 12.10 1.46 -1.45
CA LEU A 21 12.65 2.80 -1.32
C LEU A 21 13.55 3.17 -2.50
N MET A 22 14.47 2.30 -2.89
CA MET A 22 15.36 2.54 -4.04
C MET A 22 14.59 2.72 -5.34
N LEU A 23 13.56 1.91 -5.59
CA LEU A 23 12.73 2.01 -6.80
C LEU A 23 11.96 3.34 -6.84
N VAL A 24 11.38 3.77 -5.71
CA VAL A 24 10.70 5.07 -5.61
C VAL A 24 11.70 6.22 -5.79
N MET A 25 12.84 6.20 -5.11
CA MET A 25 13.87 7.22 -5.26
C MET A 25 14.38 7.31 -6.70
N SER A 26 14.59 6.18 -7.38
CA SER A 26 14.99 6.15 -8.78
C SER A 26 13.97 6.84 -9.68
N SER A 27 12.68 6.68 -9.43
CA SER A 27 11.65 7.37 -10.24
C SER A 27 11.64 8.89 -10.02
N HIS A 28 12.03 9.37 -8.84
CA HIS A 28 12.12 10.79 -8.55
C HIS A 28 13.30 11.48 -9.26
N THR A 29 14.27 10.74 -9.80
CA THR A 29 15.32 11.33 -10.66
C THR A 29 14.76 11.96 -11.93
N LEU A 30 13.56 11.55 -12.37
CA LEU A 30 12.84 12.16 -13.50
C LEU A 30 12.40 13.61 -13.24
N TRP A 31 12.45 14.08 -12.00
CA TRP A 31 12.20 15.48 -11.66
C TRP A 31 13.40 16.37 -11.98
N ILE A 32 14.61 15.79 -11.98
CA ILE A 32 15.86 16.48 -12.35
C ILE A 32 16.05 16.45 -13.87
N TYR A 33 15.77 15.30 -14.48
CA TYR A 33 15.80 15.12 -15.95
C TYR A 33 14.37 15.17 -16.48
N PRO A 34 14.01 16.20 -17.28
CA PRO A 34 12.68 16.31 -17.84
C PRO A 34 12.29 15.01 -18.56
N PRO A 35 11.12 14.45 -18.27
CA PRO A 35 10.67 13.22 -18.91
C PRO A 35 10.50 13.45 -20.41
N ASN A 36 11.08 12.58 -21.20
CA ASN A 36 10.89 12.47 -22.63
C ASN A 36 10.19 11.13 -22.94
N ASP A 37 9.77 10.92 -24.19
CA ASP A 37 9.10 9.68 -24.62
C ASP A 37 10.09 8.53 -24.87
N SER A 38 11.13 8.43 -24.03
CA SER A 38 12.10 7.35 -24.09
C SER A 38 11.67 6.13 -23.26
N VAL A 39 12.15 4.95 -23.68
CA VAL A 39 11.98 3.69 -22.92
C VAL A 39 12.52 3.85 -21.49
N PHE A 40 13.57 4.64 -21.29
CA PHE A 40 14.16 4.94 -19.98
C PHE A 40 13.17 5.64 -19.05
N THR A 41 12.46 6.67 -19.54
CA THR A 41 11.42 7.38 -18.77
C THR A 41 10.29 6.44 -18.36
N TYR A 42 9.80 5.60 -19.28
CA TYR A 42 8.76 4.62 -18.99
C TYR A 42 9.22 3.60 -17.94
N PHE A 43 10.45 3.12 -18.06
CA PHE A 43 11.04 2.19 -17.08
C PHE A 43 11.08 2.80 -15.67
N PHE A 44 11.59 4.03 -15.51
CA PHE A 44 11.67 4.67 -14.20
C PHE A 44 10.29 4.99 -13.60
N ARG A 45 9.31 5.37 -14.43
CA ARG A 45 7.92 5.52 -13.97
C ARG A 45 7.33 4.19 -13.47
N LEU A 46 7.56 3.11 -14.20
CA LEU A 46 7.10 1.78 -13.84
C LEU A 46 7.73 1.29 -12.53
N VAL A 47 9.05 1.37 -12.39
CA VAL A 47 9.72 0.89 -11.16
C VAL A 47 9.32 1.70 -9.94
N GLY A 48 9.12 3.02 -10.08
CA GLY A 48 8.59 3.86 -8.99
C GLY A 48 7.18 3.44 -8.57
N PHE A 49 6.30 3.17 -9.54
CA PHE A 49 4.97 2.64 -9.25
C PHE A 49 5.05 1.30 -8.50
N LEU A 50 5.83 0.35 -8.99
CA LEU A 50 6.02 -0.97 -8.35
C LEU A 50 6.62 -0.84 -6.95
N GLY A 51 7.52 0.13 -6.73
CA GLY A 51 8.06 0.44 -5.40
C GLY A 51 6.99 0.86 -4.41
N VAL A 52 6.02 1.69 -4.82
CA VAL A 52 4.89 2.07 -3.95
C VAL A 52 3.97 0.86 -3.69
N GLU A 53 3.69 0.03 -4.70
CA GLU A 53 2.92 -1.21 -4.50
C GLU A 53 3.58 -2.14 -3.47
N MET A 54 4.91 -2.28 -3.53
CA MET A 54 5.68 -3.03 -2.52
C MET A 54 5.52 -2.44 -1.12
N PHE A 55 5.55 -1.11 -0.97
CA PHE A 55 5.30 -0.46 0.32
C PHE A 55 3.90 -0.74 0.84
N PHE A 56 2.87 -0.62 0.02
CA PHE A 56 1.50 -0.86 0.42
C PHE A 56 1.27 -2.28 0.93
N VAL A 57 1.69 -3.28 0.17
CA VAL A 57 1.48 -4.67 0.59
C VAL A 57 2.35 -5.05 1.79
N LEU A 58 3.58 -4.53 1.89
CA LEU A 58 4.44 -4.72 3.05
C LEU A 58 3.85 -4.07 4.31
N SER A 59 3.34 -2.85 4.18
CA SER A 59 2.64 -2.14 5.24
C SER A 59 1.42 -2.93 5.72
N GLY A 60 0.59 -3.38 4.78
CA GLY A 60 -0.55 -4.24 5.05
C GLY A 60 -0.18 -5.53 5.76
N PHE A 61 0.88 -6.20 5.35
CA PHE A 61 1.38 -7.41 5.98
C PHE A 61 1.80 -7.19 7.44
N LEU A 62 2.54 -6.11 7.69
CA LEU A 62 3.03 -5.78 9.03
C LEU A 62 1.90 -5.36 9.96
N ILE A 63 1.04 -4.44 9.51
CA ILE A 63 -0.09 -3.98 10.34
C ILE A 63 -1.13 -5.09 10.53
N GLY A 64 -1.41 -5.86 9.48
CA GLY A 64 -2.31 -7.00 9.53
C GLY A 64 -1.85 -8.02 10.57
N THR A 65 -0.56 -8.35 10.59
CA THR A 65 0.02 -9.26 11.59
C THR A 65 -0.15 -8.74 13.01
N ILE A 66 0.13 -7.44 13.24
CA ILE A 66 0.03 -6.83 14.58
C ILE A 66 -1.44 -6.75 15.00
N PHE A 67 -2.30 -6.23 14.13
CA PHE A 67 -3.69 -5.97 14.47
C PHE A 67 -4.50 -7.27 14.60
N TYR A 68 -4.25 -8.27 13.74
CA TYR A 68 -4.90 -9.57 13.87
C TYR A 68 -4.57 -10.26 15.22
N LYS A 69 -3.29 -10.24 15.62
CA LYS A 69 -2.89 -10.78 16.95
C LYS A 69 -3.56 -10.06 18.11
N LEU A 70 -3.80 -8.76 17.97
CA LEU A 70 -4.52 -7.96 18.97
C LEU A 70 -6.01 -8.31 18.97
N TYR A 71 -6.61 -8.45 17.80
CA TYR A 71 -8.02 -8.73 17.62
C TYR A 71 -8.46 -10.10 18.17
N ILE A 72 -7.64 -11.14 18.01
CA ILE A 72 -8.01 -12.50 18.46
C ILE A 72 -7.97 -12.68 19.97
N GLN A 73 -7.41 -11.74 20.74
CA GLN A 73 -7.41 -11.78 22.20
C GLN A 73 -8.83 -11.62 22.73
N ASP A 74 -9.08 -12.21 23.92
CA ASP A 74 -10.44 -12.22 24.50
C ASP A 74 -10.89 -10.84 24.96
N ASP A 75 -9.95 -10.01 25.39
CA ASP A 75 -10.13 -8.66 25.92
C ASP A 75 -10.12 -7.54 24.85
N PHE A 76 -10.34 -7.88 23.57
CA PHE A 76 -10.36 -6.89 22.49
C PHE A 76 -11.51 -5.90 22.64
N THR A 77 -11.17 -4.65 22.87
CA THR A 77 -12.08 -3.51 23.09
C THR A 77 -11.66 -2.31 22.24
N PHE A 78 -12.41 -1.22 22.33
CA PHE A 78 -12.04 0.05 21.66
C PHE A 78 -10.70 0.63 22.13
N LYS A 79 -10.30 0.32 23.35
CA LYS A 79 -9.00 0.76 23.91
C LYS A 79 -7.83 0.19 23.12
N GLU A 80 -7.91 -1.06 22.69
CA GLU A 80 -6.89 -1.71 21.85
C GLU A 80 -6.81 -1.07 20.45
N VAL A 81 -7.96 -0.68 19.87
CA VAL A 81 -8.01 0.07 18.61
C VAL A 81 -7.29 1.41 18.76
N LEU A 82 -7.62 2.18 19.79
CA LEU A 82 -6.96 3.47 20.06
C LEU A 82 -5.47 3.32 20.35
N TYR A 83 -5.07 2.29 21.09
CA TYR A 83 -3.67 2.00 21.36
C TYR A 83 -2.90 1.68 20.07
N PHE A 84 -3.48 0.87 19.17
CA PHE A 84 -2.91 0.56 17.88
C PHE A 84 -2.71 1.84 17.04
N LEU A 85 -3.74 2.70 16.92
CA LEU A 85 -3.69 3.96 16.19
C LEU A 85 -2.66 4.92 16.78
N LYS A 86 -2.67 5.12 18.10
CA LYS A 86 -1.72 5.98 18.80
C LYS A 86 -0.27 5.61 18.46
N ARG A 87 0.09 4.32 18.51
CA ARG A 87 1.44 3.86 18.19
C ARG A 87 1.84 4.15 16.73
N ARG A 88 0.89 4.11 15.81
CA ARG A 88 1.12 4.44 14.39
C ARG A 88 1.30 5.93 14.21
N TRP A 89 0.38 6.71 14.72
CA TRP A 89 0.42 8.18 14.60
C TRP A 89 1.68 8.80 15.17
N PHE A 90 2.11 8.39 16.35
CA PHE A 90 3.37 8.89 16.92
C PHE A 90 4.63 8.51 16.12
N ARG A 91 4.52 7.52 15.24
CA ARG A 91 5.61 7.12 14.36
C ARG A 91 5.61 7.88 13.02
N THR A 92 4.44 8.19 12.47
CA THR A 92 4.29 8.73 11.11
C THR A 92 4.04 10.23 11.08
N LEU A 93 3.12 10.74 11.93
CA LEU A 93 2.67 12.13 11.89
C LEU A 93 3.76 13.18 12.16
N PRO A 94 4.70 13.02 13.11
CA PRO A 94 5.71 14.05 13.35
C PRO A 94 6.55 14.34 12.11
N ASN A 95 7.02 13.31 11.42
CA ASN A 95 7.78 13.46 10.18
C ASN A 95 6.90 14.04 9.05
N TYR A 96 5.66 13.57 8.93
CA TYR A 96 4.74 14.07 7.92
C TYR A 96 4.50 15.57 8.07
N TYR A 97 4.17 16.06 9.26
CA TYR A 97 3.92 17.49 9.48
C TYR A 97 5.17 18.34 9.31
N LEU A 98 6.35 17.82 9.66
CA LEU A 98 7.60 18.49 9.37
C LEU A 98 7.77 18.71 7.85
N TYR A 99 7.61 17.64 7.05
CA TYR A 99 7.71 17.74 5.59
C TYR A 99 6.59 18.59 4.99
N LEU A 100 5.37 18.55 5.54
CA LEU A 100 4.28 19.43 5.11
C LEU A 100 4.66 20.89 5.29
N ILE A 101 5.19 21.28 6.46
CA ILE A 101 5.63 22.65 6.72
C ILE A 101 6.72 23.07 5.71
N LEU A 102 7.71 22.21 5.46
CA LEU A 102 8.76 22.51 4.49
C LEU A 102 8.20 22.70 3.08
N ASN A 103 7.25 21.83 2.65
CA ASN A 103 6.59 21.97 1.33
C ASN A 103 5.74 23.23 1.24
N VAL A 104 5.08 23.67 2.31
CA VAL A 104 4.35 24.94 2.35
C VAL A 104 5.28 26.12 2.18
N ILE A 105 6.42 26.13 2.88
CA ILE A 105 7.43 27.19 2.74
C ILE A 105 7.92 27.28 1.28
N VAL A 106 8.24 26.13 0.67
CA VAL A 106 8.64 26.06 -0.74
C VAL A 106 7.52 26.55 -1.67
N ALA A 107 6.27 26.13 -1.42
CA ALA A 107 5.12 26.56 -2.20
C ALA A 107 4.91 28.07 -2.17
N ILE A 108 5.09 28.71 -1.01
CA ILE A 108 5.02 30.18 -0.87
C ILE A 108 6.12 30.85 -1.68
N ILE A 109 7.37 30.35 -1.60
CA ILE A 109 8.52 30.90 -2.33
C ILE A 109 8.34 30.81 -3.84
N ILE A 110 7.76 29.69 -4.35
CA ILE A 110 7.56 29.46 -5.78
C ILE A 110 6.25 30.10 -6.30
N GLY A 111 5.36 30.55 -5.39
CA GLY A 111 4.09 31.18 -5.76
C GLY A 111 2.93 30.20 -6.04
N TYR A 112 2.98 28.96 -5.50
CA TYR A 112 1.85 28.06 -5.55
C TYR A 112 0.74 28.49 -4.60
N SER A 113 -0.53 28.23 -4.99
CA SER A 113 -1.67 28.45 -4.11
C SER A 113 -1.64 27.46 -2.93
N TYR A 114 -1.82 27.99 -1.71
CA TYR A 114 -1.87 27.20 -0.46
C TYR A 114 -3.24 27.22 0.23
N ALA A 115 -4.29 27.68 -0.50
CA ALA A 115 -5.63 27.83 0.06
C ALA A 115 -6.19 26.53 0.70
N ASP A 116 -5.84 25.38 0.15
CA ASP A 116 -6.34 24.06 0.58
C ASP A 116 -5.40 23.30 1.51
N ILE A 117 -4.39 23.99 2.10
CA ILE A 117 -3.39 23.32 2.95
C ILE A 117 -4.00 22.62 4.17
N TRP A 118 -5.11 23.12 4.69
CA TRP A 118 -5.83 22.51 5.79
C TRP A 118 -6.31 21.07 5.49
N LYS A 119 -6.54 20.72 4.22
CA LYS A 119 -6.90 19.38 3.80
C LYS A 119 -5.80 18.37 4.09
N TYR A 120 -4.54 18.80 4.03
CA TYR A 120 -3.37 17.98 4.34
C TYR A 120 -3.25 17.64 5.83
N LEU A 121 -3.77 18.50 6.72
CA LEU A 121 -3.76 18.22 8.16
C LEU A 121 -4.57 16.98 8.52
N PHE A 122 -5.59 16.64 7.70
CA PHE A 122 -6.48 15.50 7.89
C PHE A 122 -6.37 14.44 6.80
N PHE A 123 -5.38 14.51 5.93
CA PHE A 123 -5.17 13.59 4.80
C PHE A 123 -6.33 13.53 3.79
N ILE A 124 -7.21 14.56 3.76
CA ILE A 124 -8.38 14.60 2.87
C ILE A 124 -8.10 15.27 1.52
N GLN A 125 -6.88 15.75 1.28
CA GLN A 125 -6.48 16.45 0.05
C GLN A 125 -6.68 15.59 -1.22
N ASN A 126 -6.59 14.28 -1.10
CA ASN A 126 -6.79 13.31 -2.17
C ASN A 126 -7.72 12.15 -1.79
N PHE A 127 -8.63 12.38 -0.82
CA PHE A 127 -9.51 11.29 -0.34
C PHE A 127 -10.43 10.76 -1.44
N ALA A 128 -11.18 11.65 -2.10
CA ALA A 128 -12.08 11.36 -3.22
C ALA A 128 -11.91 12.38 -4.38
N SER A 129 -10.85 13.17 -4.36
CA SER A 129 -10.53 14.20 -5.34
C SER A 129 -9.13 14.00 -5.90
N GLN A 130 -8.83 14.66 -7.01
CA GLN A 130 -7.51 14.64 -7.62
C GLN A 130 -6.44 15.16 -6.64
N MET A 131 -5.25 14.52 -6.68
CA MET A 131 -4.12 14.95 -5.86
C MET A 131 -3.64 16.34 -6.26
N PRO A 132 -3.60 17.32 -5.33
CA PRO A 132 -3.05 18.64 -5.59
C PRO A 132 -1.53 18.62 -5.79
N ALA A 133 -0.99 19.69 -6.41
CA ALA A 133 0.42 19.77 -6.80
C ALA A 133 1.38 20.14 -5.66
N ILE A 134 0.90 20.70 -4.52
CA ILE A 134 1.77 21.26 -3.46
C ILE A 134 2.68 20.21 -2.82
N TYR A 135 2.18 19.03 -2.52
CA TYR A 135 2.91 17.95 -1.85
C TYR A 135 2.40 16.62 -2.43
N PRO A 136 2.70 16.36 -3.72
CA PRO A 136 2.13 15.21 -4.41
C PRO A 136 2.56 13.87 -3.81
N GLU A 137 3.74 13.76 -3.21
CA GLU A 137 4.25 12.52 -2.59
C GLU A 137 3.40 12.07 -1.40
N ALA A 138 2.67 12.99 -0.75
CA ALA A 138 1.82 12.68 0.40
C ALA A 138 0.63 11.75 0.06
N TRP A 139 0.32 11.54 -1.23
CA TRP A 139 -0.82 10.71 -1.64
C TRP A 139 -0.80 9.30 -1.05
N SER A 140 0.37 8.67 -1.05
CA SER A 140 0.50 7.29 -0.57
C SER A 140 0.36 7.19 0.94
N LEU A 141 0.83 8.19 1.69
CA LEU A 141 0.65 8.24 3.13
C LEU A 141 -0.81 8.42 3.52
N SER A 142 -1.58 9.22 2.76
CA SER A 142 -3.03 9.33 2.96
C SER A 142 -3.74 7.98 2.81
N VAL A 143 -3.37 7.18 1.81
CA VAL A 143 -3.90 5.81 1.64
C VAL A 143 -3.59 4.95 2.87
N GLU A 144 -2.37 5.02 3.39
CA GLU A 144 -1.98 4.27 4.59
C GLU A 144 -2.78 4.70 5.82
N GLU A 145 -2.88 6.00 6.09
CA GLU A 145 -3.58 6.51 7.28
C GLU A 145 -5.07 6.15 7.26
N TYR A 146 -5.74 6.28 6.11
CA TYR A 146 -7.13 5.84 5.99
C TYR A 146 -7.30 4.34 6.11
N THR A 147 -6.37 3.53 5.62
CA THR A 147 -6.44 2.08 5.83
C THR A 147 -6.25 1.73 7.31
N TYR A 148 -5.35 2.44 8.02
CA TYR A 148 -5.12 2.26 9.45
C TYR A 148 -6.33 2.67 10.31
N LEU A 149 -7.18 3.57 9.81
CA LEU A 149 -8.46 3.90 10.43
C LEU A 149 -9.54 2.86 10.07
N ILE A 150 -9.78 2.66 8.79
CA ILE A 150 -10.91 1.87 8.28
C ILE A 150 -10.84 0.43 8.76
N LEU A 151 -9.68 -0.23 8.67
CA LEU A 151 -9.55 -1.64 9.05
C LEU A 151 -9.87 -1.88 10.53
N PRO A 152 -9.23 -1.21 11.52
CA PRO A 152 -9.52 -1.44 12.93
C PRO A 152 -10.93 -1.05 13.35
N PHE A 153 -11.45 0.06 12.82
CA PHE A 153 -12.83 0.48 13.11
C PHE A 153 -13.85 -0.50 12.54
N SER A 154 -13.68 -0.99 11.31
CA SER A 154 -14.58 -1.99 10.73
C SER A 154 -14.59 -3.28 11.54
N VAL A 155 -13.42 -3.77 11.96
CA VAL A 155 -13.30 -4.98 12.80
C VAL A 155 -13.95 -4.75 14.16
N TYR A 156 -13.74 -3.59 14.79
CA TYR A 156 -14.35 -3.25 16.06
C TYR A 156 -15.88 -3.19 15.96
N LEU A 157 -16.43 -2.45 14.99
CA LEU A 157 -17.87 -2.32 14.79
C LEU A 157 -18.53 -3.68 14.57
N VAL A 158 -17.98 -4.50 13.68
CA VAL A 158 -18.51 -5.86 13.46
C VAL A 158 -18.47 -6.69 14.75
N THR A 159 -17.41 -6.56 15.52
CA THR A 159 -17.28 -7.30 16.79
C THR A 159 -18.34 -6.90 17.82
N VAL A 160 -18.60 -5.59 17.93
CA VAL A 160 -19.60 -5.06 18.88
C VAL A 160 -21.03 -5.44 18.48
N PHE A 161 -21.38 -5.27 17.20
CA PHE A 161 -22.74 -5.48 16.74
C PHE A 161 -23.09 -6.95 16.47
N ILE A 162 -22.15 -7.72 15.91
CA ILE A 162 -22.41 -9.12 15.49
C ILE A 162 -21.99 -10.13 16.55
N LYS A 163 -21.02 -9.78 17.44
CA LYS A 163 -20.44 -10.66 18.47
C LYS A 163 -20.05 -12.03 17.91
N PRO A 164 -19.11 -12.08 16.98
CA PRO A 164 -18.84 -13.27 16.18
C PRO A 164 -18.31 -14.42 17.03
N LYS A 165 -18.84 -15.63 16.83
CA LYS A 165 -18.35 -16.86 17.46
C LYS A 165 -16.94 -17.25 17.00
N ASN A 166 -16.58 -16.91 15.77
CA ASN A 166 -15.29 -17.27 15.16
C ASN A 166 -14.54 -16.01 14.68
N LYS A 167 -13.79 -15.39 15.59
CA LYS A 167 -12.99 -14.18 15.30
C LYS A 167 -12.05 -14.36 14.10
N LYS A 168 -11.48 -15.57 13.91
CA LYS A 168 -10.53 -15.87 12.82
C LYS A 168 -11.14 -15.64 11.45
N TYR A 169 -12.27 -16.28 11.14
CA TYR A 169 -12.92 -16.15 9.84
C TYR A 169 -13.63 -14.80 9.69
N THR A 170 -14.18 -14.27 10.77
CA THR A 170 -14.77 -12.91 10.75
C THR A 170 -13.76 -11.86 10.30
N PHE A 171 -12.53 -11.91 10.81
CA PHE A 171 -11.47 -11.01 10.37
C PHE A 171 -11.23 -11.09 8.86
N LEU A 172 -11.09 -12.30 8.32
CA LEU A 172 -10.90 -12.51 6.88
C LEU A 172 -12.10 -12.00 6.07
N THR A 173 -13.33 -12.30 6.52
CA THR A 173 -14.56 -11.84 5.84
C THR A 173 -14.61 -10.31 5.77
N ILE A 174 -14.28 -9.62 6.87
CA ILE A 174 -14.25 -8.15 6.89
C ILE A 174 -13.24 -7.63 5.86
N ILE A 175 -12.02 -8.19 5.81
CA ILE A 175 -10.99 -7.73 4.88
C ILE A 175 -11.45 -7.95 3.44
N ILE A 176 -11.99 -9.12 3.12
CA ILE A 176 -12.47 -9.42 1.76
C ILE A 176 -13.65 -8.50 1.39
N SER A 177 -14.57 -8.24 2.32
CA SER A 177 -15.68 -7.30 2.09
C SER A 177 -15.17 -5.88 1.83
N LEU A 178 -14.16 -5.41 2.59
CA LEU A 178 -13.54 -4.12 2.35
C LEU A 178 -12.85 -4.07 0.97
N ILE A 179 -12.11 -5.10 0.58
CA ILE A 179 -11.49 -5.19 -0.75
C ILE A 179 -12.57 -5.08 -1.83
N LEU A 180 -13.68 -5.81 -1.71
CA LEU A 180 -14.78 -5.76 -2.67
C LEU A 180 -15.41 -4.37 -2.75
N VAL A 181 -15.64 -3.71 -1.63
CA VAL A 181 -16.13 -2.32 -1.59
C VAL A 181 -15.21 -1.39 -2.38
N PHE A 182 -13.88 -1.47 -2.16
CA PHE A 182 -12.93 -0.60 -2.86
C PHE A 182 -12.69 -1.00 -4.33
N ILE A 183 -12.96 -2.22 -4.73
CA ILE A 183 -13.06 -2.59 -6.15
C ILE A 183 -14.31 -1.98 -6.78
N LEU A 184 -15.45 -1.98 -6.06
CA LEU A 184 -16.69 -1.36 -6.54
C LEU A 184 -16.54 0.16 -6.72
N THR A 185 -15.77 0.87 -5.89
CA THR A 185 -15.49 2.30 -6.13
C THR A 185 -14.75 2.53 -7.44
N LYS A 186 -13.79 1.66 -7.81
CA LYS A 186 -13.09 1.71 -9.10
C LYS A 186 -14.02 1.38 -10.27
N TRP A 187 -14.92 0.43 -10.08
CA TRP A 187 -15.94 0.13 -11.08
C TRP A 187 -16.85 1.32 -11.31
N PHE A 188 -17.30 1.98 -10.24
CA PHE A 188 -18.09 3.21 -10.34
C PHE A 188 -17.32 4.32 -11.06
N TYR A 189 -16.05 4.53 -10.73
CA TYR A 189 -15.17 5.45 -11.46
C TYR A 189 -15.12 5.11 -12.95
N ASN A 190 -14.96 3.84 -13.31
CA ASN A 190 -14.86 3.40 -14.71
C ASN A 190 -16.11 3.70 -15.55
N ILE A 191 -17.29 3.62 -14.95
CA ILE A 191 -18.56 3.92 -15.67
C ILE A 191 -18.90 5.41 -15.70
N THR A 192 -18.30 6.22 -14.84
CA THR A 192 -18.60 7.67 -14.72
C THR A 192 -17.51 8.58 -15.29
N THR A 193 -16.33 8.03 -15.59
CA THR A 193 -15.17 8.84 -15.98
C THR A 193 -14.46 8.25 -17.20
N THR A 194 -14.12 9.12 -18.17
CA THR A 194 -13.29 8.77 -19.31
C THR A 194 -11.89 9.34 -19.11
N ASN A 195 -10.87 8.48 -19.04
CA ASN A 195 -9.48 8.91 -18.99
C ASN A 195 -8.93 9.06 -20.41
N ILE A 196 -8.40 10.24 -20.70
CA ILE A 196 -7.80 10.58 -22.01
C ILE A 196 -6.27 10.47 -22.02
N SER A 197 -5.66 10.25 -20.85
CA SER A 197 -4.21 10.10 -20.73
C SER A 197 -3.81 9.38 -19.46
N LEU A 198 -2.60 8.81 -19.47
CA LEU A 198 -1.98 8.18 -18.31
C LEU A 198 -1.78 9.18 -17.15
N ASN A 199 -1.49 10.45 -17.47
CA ASN A 199 -1.33 11.47 -16.43
C ASN A 199 -2.64 11.75 -15.71
N GLN A 200 -3.74 11.91 -16.45
CA GLN A 200 -5.07 12.07 -15.85
C GLN A 200 -5.42 10.87 -14.97
N TRP A 201 -5.20 9.64 -15.44
CA TRP A 201 -5.43 8.42 -14.68
C TRP A 201 -4.61 8.40 -13.39
N ASN A 202 -3.34 8.83 -13.43
CA ASN A 202 -2.49 8.91 -12.25
C ASN A 202 -3.08 9.84 -11.18
N VAL A 203 -3.48 11.05 -11.54
CA VAL A 203 -3.96 12.04 -10.56
C VAL A 203 -5.39 11.82 -10.12
N SER A 204 -6.26 11.23 -10.99
CA SER A 204 -7.70 11.07 -10.73
C SER A 204 -8.08 9.71 -10.15
N LEU A 205 -7.22 8.68 -10.30
CA LEU A 205 -7.52 7.34 -9.82
C LEU A 205 -6.36 6.77 -8.98
N LYS A 206 -5.16 6.64 -9.55
CA LYS A 206 -4.03 5.98 -8.87
C LYS A 206 -3.63 6.68 -7.56
N ASN A 207 -3.69 8.02 -7.52
CA ASN A 207 -3.29 8.81 -6.36
C ASN A 207 -4.46 9.19 -5.44
N VAL A 208 -5.65 8.62 -5.64
CA VAL A 208 -6.86 8.92 -4.86
C VAL A 208 -7.15 7.79 -3.87
N VAL A 209 -7.36 8.16 -2.61
CA VAL A 209 -7.42 7.21 -1.48
C VAL A 209 -8.49 6.15 -1.66
N ILE A 210 -9.73 6.53 -1.98
CA ILE A 210 -10.86 5.58 -2.10
C ILE A 210 -10.69 4.52 -3.20
N TYR A 211 -9.73 4.71 -4.11
CA TYR A 211 -9.41 3.73 -5.14
C TYR A 211 -8.17 2.89 -4.81
N ARG A 212 -7.56 3.08 -3.61
CA ARG A 212 -6.25 2.48 -3.29
C ARG A 212 -6.17 1.71 -1.97
N ILE A 213 -7.18 1.81 -1.12
CA ILE A 213 -7.20 1.15 0.20
C ILE A 213 -7.04 -0.37 0.07
N ASP A 214 -7.60 -0.97 -0.98
CA ASP A 214 -7.46 -2.41 -1.26
C ASP A 214 -6.00 -2.85 -1.44
N ALA A 215 -5.11 -1.99 -1.94
CA ALA A 215 -3.70 -2.32 -2.15
C ALA A 215 -3.01 -2.78 -0.85
N ILE A 216 -3.29 -2.09 0.26
CA ILE A 216 -2.76 -2.44 1.58
C ILE A 216 -3.47 -3.69 2.12
N LEU A 217 -4.77 -3.83 1.88
CA LEU A 217 -5.56 -4.96 2.38
C LEU A 217 -5.11 -6.31 1.77
N TYR A 218 -4.56 -6.35 0.56
CA TYR A 218 -3.95 -7.60 0.04
C TYR A 218 -2.77 -8.06 0.90
N GLY A 219 -1.95 -7.13 1.42
CA GLY A 219 -0.91 -7.46 2.40
C GLY A 219 -1.49 -8.02 3.71
N VAL A 220 -2.63 -7.47 4.17
CA VAL A 220 -3.34 -7.98 5.35
C VAL A 220 -3.86 -9.41 5.12
N VAL A 221 -4.39 -9.71 3.92
CA VAL A 221 -4.80 -11.09 3.55
C VAL A 221 -3.60 -12.05 3.65
N ILE A 222 -2.45 -11.69 3.08
CA ILE A 222 -1.25 -12.53 3.16
C ILE A 222 -0.82 -12.73 4.61
N SER A 223 -0.90 -11.70 5.47
CA SER A 223 -0.57 -11.83 6.89
C SER A 223 -1.47 -12.85 7.59
N TRP A 224 -2.78 -12.79 7.31
CA TRP A 224 -3.75 -13.76 7.83
C TRP A 224 -3.45 -15.19 7.36
N LEU A 225 -3.15 -15.38 6.08
CA LEU A 225 -2.76 -16.68 5.49
C LEU A 225 -1.47 -17.20 6.13
N MET A 226 -0.46 -16.36 6.34
CA MET A 226 0.81 -16.74 6.96
C MET A 226 0.64 -17.15 8.43
N ILE A 227 -0.36 -16.65 9.13
CA ILE A 227 -0.65 -17.04 10.52
C ILE A 227 -1.49 -18.31 10.57
N ASN A 228 -2.57 -18.38 9.77
CA ASN A 228 -3.59 -19.41 9.88
C ASN A 228 -3.39 -20.63 8.95
N CYS A 229 -2.63 -20.46 7.86
CA CYS A 229 -2.34 -21.49 6.85
C CYS A 229 -0.82 -21.62 6.65
N LYS A 230 -0.05 -21.50 7.72
CA LYS A 230 1.42 -21.36 7.71
C LYS A 230 2.13 -22.46 6.93
N GLU A 231 1.78 -23.72 7.16
CA GLU A 231 2.43 -24.86 6.49
C GLU A 231 2.24 -24.81 4.97
N PHE A 232 1.01 -24.54 4.50
CA PHE A 232 0.71 -24.37 3.10
C PHE A 232 1.53 -23.22 2.49
N MET A 233 1.53 -22.04 3.14
CA MET A 233 2.22 -20.86 2.64
C MET A 233 3.73 -21.06 2.56
N ILE A 234 4.35 -21.72 3.55
CA ILE A 234 5.78 -22.01 3.55
C ILE A 234 6.13 -23.07 2.50
N LYS A 235 5.35 -24.13 2.39
CA LYS A 235 5.55 -25.20 1.39
C LYS A 235 5.55 -24.64 -0.03
N HIS A 236 4.65 -23.70 -0.33
CA HIS A 236 4.44 -23.18 -1.68
C HIS A 236 5.08 -21.80 -1.93
N LYS A 237 5.91 -21.28 -1.02
CA LYS A 237 6.49 -19.93 -1.10
C LYS A 237 7.24 -19.63 -2.40
N ASN A 238 7.92 -20.64 -2.99
CA ASN A 238 8.65 -20.47 -4.26
C ASN A 238 7.70 -20.36 -5.45
N TYR A 239 6.57 -21.06 -5.42
CA TYR A 239 5.52 -20.89 -6.45
C TYR A 239 4.91 -19.51 -6.42
N PHE A 240 4.71 -18.92 -5.23
CA PHE A 240 4.23 -17.54 -5.12
C PHE A 240 5.22 -16.57 -5.78
N VAL A 241 6.53 -16.73 -5.57
CA VAL A 241 7.55 -15.90 -6.25
C VAL A 241 7.50 -16.11 -7.77
N PHE A 242 7.37 -17.35 -8.24
CA PHE A 242 7.25 -17.65 -9.66
C PHE A 242 6.03 -16.96 -10.27
N TYR A 243 4.86 -17.06 -9.64
CA TYR A 243 3.64 -16.39 -10.10
C TYR A 243 3.78 -14.86 -10.05
N ALA A 244 4.45 -14.31 -9.04
CA ALA A 244 4.72 -12.87 -8.98
C ALA A 244 5.55 -12.41 -10.19
N LEU A 245 6.65 -13.09 -10.49
CA LEU A 245 7.50 -12.77 -11.65
C LEU A 245 6.76 -12.97 -12.97
N PHE A 246 5.98 -14.03 -13.09
CA PHE A 246 5.17 -14.31 -14.28
C PHE A 246 4.11 -13.21 -14.50
N LEU A 247 3.38 -12.81 -13.46
CA LEU A 247 2.39 -11.74 -13.55
C LEU A 247 3.04 -10.39 -13.85
N LEU A 248 4.19 -10.08 -13.26
CA LEU A 248 4.95 -8.87 -13.60
C LEU A 248 5.30 -8.83 -15.09
N PHE A 249 5.78 -9.94 -15.63
CA PHE A 249 6.11 -10.05 -17.04
C PHE A 249 4.87 -9.86 -17.92
N ILE A 250 3.77 -10.58 -17.64
CA ILE A 250 2.53 -10.49 -18.41
C ILE A 250 1.95 -9.07 -18.36
N VAL A 251 1.76 -8.52 -17.17
CA VAL A 251 1.01 -7.26 -17.00
C VAL A 251 1.80 -6.05 -17.52
N ASN A 252 3.12 -6.04 -17.41
CA ASN A 252 3.90 -4.86 -17.77
C ASN A 252 4.62 -4.97 -19.13
N ILE A 253 4.85 -6.17 -19.64
CA ILE A 253 5.57 -6.39 -20.89
C ILE A 253 4.63 -6.93 -21.96
N VAL A 254 3.96 -8.05 -21.70
CA VAL A 254 3.14 -8.72 -22.74
C VAL A 254 1.93 -7.87 -23.08
N LEU A 255 1.19 -7.36 -22.10
CA LEU A 255 0.02 -6.52 -22.37
C LEU A 255 0.41 -5.21 -23.06
N GLY A 256 1.56 -4.61 -22.68
CA GLY A 256 2.11 -3.44 -23.36
C GLY A 256 2.46 -3.73 -24.82
N TYR A 257 3.08 -4.89 -25.10
CA TYR A 257 3.39 -5.33 -26.46
C TYR A 257 2.14 -5.50 -27.34
N PHE A 258 1.05 -6.01 -26.77
CA PHE A 258 -0.25 -6.13 -27.46
C PHE A 258 -1.03 -4.80 -27.52
N GLY A 259 -0.44 -3.69 -27.12
CA GLY A 259 -1.04 -2.36 -27.22
C GLY A 259 -2.21 -2.13 -26.25
N VAL A 260 -2.22 -2.83 -25.11
CA VAL A 260 -3.19 -2.58 -24.04
C VAL A 260 -2.85 -1.24 -23.38
N SER A 261 -3.57 -0.20 -23.78
CA SER A 261 -3.40 1.16 -23.26
C SER A 261 -4.64 1.64 -22.52
N ILE A 262 -4.50 2.75 -21.78
CA ILE A 262 -5.60 3.31 -21.01
C ILE A 262 -6.74 3.80 -21.90
N GLU A 263 -6.43 4.30 -23.09
CA GLU A 263 -7.39 4.81 -24.05
C GLU A 263 -8.17 3.67 -24.73
N LYS A 264 -7.49 2.54 -25.01
CA LYS A 264 -8.10 1.39 -25.72
C LYS A 264 -8.81 0.44 -24.76
N ASN A 265 -8.30 0.29 -23.53
CA ASN A 265 -8.75 -0.70 -22.55
C ASN A 265 -9.01 -0.05 -21.19
N PRO A 266 -9.87 0.99 -21.09
CA PRO A 266 -10.06 1.74 -19.85
C PRO A 266 -10.50 0.88 -18.68
N THR A 267 -11.39 -0.09 -18.90
CA THR A 267 -11.86 -0.99 -17.81
C THR A 267 -10.72 -1.79 -17.19
N PHE A 268 -9.79 -2.30 -18.01
CA PHE A 268 -8.63 -3.01 -17.47
C PHE A 268 -7.78 -2.09 -16.56
N TRP A 269 -7.47 -0.89 -17.02
CA TRP A 269 -6.65 0.06 -16.28
C TRP A 269 -7.34 0.61 -15.03
N ASN A 270 -8.63 0.94 -15.14
CA ASN A 270 -9.37 1.55 -14.05
C ASN A 270 -9.71 0.56 -12.94
N VAL A 271 -10.00 -0.70 -13.27
CA VAL A 271 -10.53 -1.66 -12.31
C VAL A 271 -9.51 -2.73 -11.94
N PHE A 272 -8.79 -3.31 -12.91
CA PHE A 272 -8.02 -4.54 -12.71
C PHE A 272 -6.52 -4.31 -12.54
N TYR A 273 -5.92 -3.35 -13.25
CA TYR A 273 -4.48 -3.15 -13.24
C TYR A 273 -3.88 -2.92 -11.85
N LEU A 274 -4.50 -2.03 -11.05
CA LEU A 274 -4.03 -1.73 -9.69
C LEU A 274 -4.16 -2.92 -8.72
N PRO A 275 -5.33 -3.61 -8.61
CA PRO A 275 -5.44 -4.81 -7.81
C PRO A 275 -4.47 -5.93 -8.21
N ILE A 276 -4.33 -6.20 -9.52
CA ILE A 276 -3.39 -7.22 -10.00
C ILE A 276 -1.96 -6.86 -9.61
N SER A 277 -1.55 -5.59 -9.74
CA SER A 277 -0.21 -5.13 -9.36
C SER A 277 0.04 -5.32 -7.87
N SER A 278 -0.92 -4.95 -7.01
CA SER A 278 -0.82 -5.14 -5.55
C SER A 278 -0.79 -6.63 -5.16
N ILE A 279 -1.65 -7.47 -5.76
CA ILE A 279 -1.64 -8.92 -5.54
C ILE A 279 -0.28 -9.50 -5.94
N THR A 280 0.24 -9.09 -7.09
CA THR A 280 1.54 -9.53 -7.59
C THR A 280 2.66 -9.21 -6.60
N MET A 281 2.70 -7.98 -6.07
CA MET A 281 3.69 -7.60 -5.05
C MET A 281 3.49 -8.35 -3.74
N SER A 282 2.25 -8.66 -3.37
CA SER A 282 1.96 -9.41 -2.15
C SER A 282 2.49 -10.86 -2.19
N PHE A 283 2.62 -11.46 -3.38
CA PHE A 283 3.13 -12.82 -3.54
C PHE A 283 4.63 -12.99 -3.21
N PHE A 284 5.40 -11.91 -3.11
CA PHE A 284 6.77 -11.97 -2.60
C PHE A 284 6.83 -12.16 -1.07
N LEU A 285 5.78 -11.77 -0.33
CA LEU A 285 5.77 -11.78 1.13
C LEU A 285 5.95 -13.16 1.77
N PRO A 286 5.32 -14.26 1.27
CA PRO A 286 5.51 -15.59 1.84
C PRO A 286 6.97 -16.04 1.83
N PHE A 287 7.71 -15.75 0.76
CA PHE A 287 9.13 -16.07 0.65
C PHE A 287 9.98 -15.14 1.54
N LEU A 288 9.81 -13.83 1.40
CA LEU A 288 10.63 -12.84 2.09
C LEU A 288 10.43 -12.87 3.62
N SER A 289 9.23 -13.16 4.10
CA SER A 289 8.95 -13.29 5.54
C SER A 289 9.66 -14.49 6.21
N GLN A 290 10.11 -15.47 5.44
CA GLN A 290 10.87 -16.61 5.94
C GLN A 290 12.38 -16.40 5.91
N TRP A 291 12.87 -15.37 5.26
CA TRP A 291 14.29 -15.07 5.14
C TRP A 291 14.78 -14.29 6.37
N LYS A 292 15.21 -15.02 7.40
CA LYS A 292 15.47 -14.46 8.75
C LYS A 292 16.89 -13.90 8.91
N SER A 293 17.88 -14.38 8.17
CA SER A 293 19.29 -13.93 8.31
C SER A 293 20.04 -13.96 6.98
N THR A 294 21.02 -13.08 6.84
CA THR A 294 22.06 -13.20 5.82
C THR A 294 23.25 -13.94 6.41
N LYS A 295 23.91 -14.77 5.60
CA LYS A 295 25.26 -15.27 5.90
C LYS A 295 26.33 -14.16 5.81
N LEU A 296 25.96 -12.99 5.25
CA LEU A 296 26.81 -11.80 5.19
C LEU A 296 26.85 -11.15 6.58
N ARG A 297 27.90 -11.51 7.34
CA ARG A 297 28.29 -10.74 8.52
C ARG A 297 28.92 -9.42 8.04
N PHE A 298 28.13 -8.38 7.86
CA PHE A 298 28.69 -7.04 7.90
C PHE A 298 29.23 -6.83 9.31
N LYS A 299 30.57 -6.79 9.46
CA LYS A 299 31.18 -6.32 10.69
C LYS A 299 30.61 -4.91 10.93
N ARG A 300 29.98 -4.72 12.08
CA ARG A 300 29.64 -3.38 12.56
C ARG A 300 30.95 -2.60 12.67
N VAL A 301 31.13 -1.58 11.86
CA VAL A 301 32.12 -0.54 12.05
C VAL A 301 31.60 0.37 13.14
#